data_eba9cea78dcc1a8473108bdbd420b07d
#
_entry.id   eba9cea78dcc1a8473108bdbd420b07d
#
_cell.length_a   1.000
_cell.length_b   1.000
_cell.length_c   1.000
_cell.angle_alpha   90.00
_cell.angle_beta   90.00
_cell.angle_gamma   90.00
#
_symmetry.space_group_name_H-M   'P 1'
#
loop_
_entity.id
_entity.type
_entity.pdbx_description
1 polymer ?
#
loop_
_entity_poly.entity_id
_entity_poly.type
_entity_poly.pdbx_seq_one_letter_code
_entity_poly.pdbx_strand_id
1 'polypeptide(L)'
;MIPLSPTIRRTLYFCAATSVLGWLAWQAGAAITSRGTGTFMSNPEDGKVAHGNYSNGYFGLSYRLPPSWAAGEAGPDPSQSGYYVLSTLIPKSEQNANILIAAQDMFFGASTSGGVQDRTRDFQQAVSNVDGMIIDRDLTEVKVEDHLLYRVDYSGVGLFRARLAMEVRCHVVSLNLTTRDRELLERLAGSIDSLSFAAKRDAESAPPPCVKDYAAGDNILHKVDPLSVGPRFVPIPVRIIVGLDGSVKHVHVIRATDDQRRSIEDALYRWKLKPYEVNGRPSPVETGLVFKFTADS
;
A
#
# COMPACT_ATOMS: atom_id res chain seq x y z
N MET A 1 -7.99 68.25 6.20
CA MET A 1 -8.61 67.07 5.59
C MET A 1 -9.26 67.52 4.27
N ILE A 2 -8.68 67.14 3.11
CA ILE A 2 -9.19 67.52 1.79
C ILE A 2 -10.20 66.40 1.40
N PRO A 3 -11.45 66.71 1.10
CA PRO A 3 -12.44 65.68 0.69
C PRO A 3 -12.12 65.21 -0.73
N LEU A 4 -12.00 63.89 -0.88
CA LEU A 4 -11.83 63.22 -2.16
C LEU A 4 -13.08 63.36 -3.00
N SER A 5 -12.91 63.65 -4.30
CA SER A 5 -14.03 63.85 -5.24
C SER A 5 -14.85 62.55 -5.46
N PRO A 6 -16.15 62.65 -5.77
CA PRO A 6 -17.01 61.49 -5.95
C PRO A 6 -16.59 60.56 -7.07
N THR A 7 -15.81 61.01 -8.04
CA THR A 7 -15.27 60.22 -9.15
C THR A 7 -14.22 59.20 -8.67
N ILE A 8 -13.35 59.55 -7.72
CA ILE A 8 -12.32 58.68 -7.18
C ILE A 8 -12.95 57.58 -6.33
N ARG A 9 -14.02 57.84 -5.62
CA ARG A 9 -14.79 56.83 -4.86
C ARG A 9 -15.40 55.72 -5.74
N ARG A 10 -15.93 56.07 -6.94
CA ARG A 10 -16.48 55.09 -7.86
C ARG A 10 -15.46 54.16 -8.50
N THR A 11 -14.27 54.66 -8.80
CA THR A 11 -13.17 53.85 -9.37
C THR A 11 -12.60 52.86 -8.40
N LEU A 12 -12.51 53.23 -7.09
CA LEU A 12 -12.04 52.30 -6.03
C LEU A 12 -13.02 51.14 -5.76
N TYR A 13 -14.35 51.40 -5.86
CA TYR A 13 -15.35 50.32 -5.72
C TYR A 13 -15.35 49.35 -6.92
N PHE A 14 -15.04 49.81 -8.09
CA PHE A 14 -14.97 48.96 -9.30
C PHE A 14 -13.76 48.04 -9.31
N CYS A 15 -12.58 48.48 -8.83
CA CYS A 15 -11.40 47.65 -8.71
C CYS A 15 -11.52 46.61 -7.62
N ALA A 16 -12.23 46.91 -6.51
CA ALA A 16 -12.44 45.95 -5.42
C ALA A 16 -13.43 44.82 -5.81
N ALA A 17 -14.47 45.12 -6.60
CA ALA A 17 -15.45 44.15 -7.04
C ALA A 17 -14.89 43.13 -8.06
N THR A 18 -14.02 43.56 -8.97
CA THR A 18 -13.39 42.68 -9.98
C THR A 18 -12.35 41.74 -9.34
N SER A 19 -11.65 42.15 -8.30
CA SER A 19 -10.67 41.29 -7.60
C SER A 19 -11.34 40.22 -6.77
N VAL A 20 -12.50 40.45 -6.17
CA VAL A 20 -13.24 39.45 -5.38
C VAL A 20 -13.88 38.39 -6.29
N LEU A 21 -14.41 38.78 -7.44
CA LEU A 21 -14.97 37.84 -8.42
C LEU A 21 -13.89 36.96 -9.08
N GLY A 22 -12.73 37.49 -9.35
CA GLY A 22 -11.59 36.73 -9.88
C GLY A 22 -11.06 35.71 -8.86
N TRP A 23 -11.04 36.07 -7.56
CA TRP A 23 -10.57 35.18 -6.51
C TRP A 23 -11.57 34.05 -6.21
N LEU A 24 -12.86 34.33 -6.24
CA LEU A 24 -13.92 33.31 -6.11
C LEU A 24 -13.97 32.35 -7.30
N ALA A 25 -13.70 32.83 -8.53
CA ALA A 25 -13.62 31.96 -9.71
C ALA A 25 -12.38 31.07 -9.67
N TRP A 26 -11.25 31.53 -9.10
CA TRP A 26 -10.04 30.73 -8.95
C TRP A 26 -10.20 29.68 -7.86
N GLN A 27 -10.89 29.97 -6.76
CA GLN A 27 -11.23 28.99 -5.72
C GLN A 27 -12.21 27.91 -6.21
N ALA A 28 -13.18 28.28 -7.05
CA ALA A 28 -14.10 27.31 -7.65
C ALA A 28 -13.42 26.40 -8.69
N GLY A 29 -12.45 26.91 -9.43
CA GLY A 29 -11.65 26.11 -10.37
C GLY A 29 -10.73 25.12 -9.70
N ALA A 30 -10.16 25.42 -8.52
CA ALA A 30 -9.31 24.53 -7.76
C ALA A 30 -10.08 23.39 -7.05
N ALA A 31 -11.38 23.58 -6.81
CA ALA A 31 -12.22 22.58 -6.15
C ALA A 31 -12.78 21.49 -7.08
N ILE A 32 -12.71 21.68 -8.41
CA ILE A 32 -13.25 20.73 -9.40
C ILE A 32 -12.23 19.69 -9.86
N THR A 33 -10.92 19.89 -9.63
CA THR A 33 -9.88 18.97 -10.07
C THR A 33 -9.47 17.88 -9.08
N SER A 34 -10.06 17.84 -7.88
CA SER A 34 -9.70 16.83 -6.85
C SER A 34 -10.76 15.74 -6.60
N ARG A 35 -11.80 15.65 -7.43
CA ARG A 35 -12.80 14.58 -7.31
C ARG A 35 -12.52 13.49 -8.35
N GLY A 36 -11.81 12.43 -7.96
CA GLY A 36 -11.90 11.17 -8.70
C GLY A 36 -10.62 10.38 -8.98
N THR A 37 -9.41 10.83 -8.61
CA THR A 37 -8.17 10.07 -8.92
C THR A 37 -7.39 9.59 -7.69
N GLY A 38 -7.85 9.87 -6.48
CA GLY A 38 -7.02 9.78 -5.28
C GLY A 38 -6.77 8.39 -4.71
N THR A 39 -7.48 7.33 -5.10
CA THR A 39 -7.44 6.06 -4.36
C THR A 39 -6.59 4.99 -5.06
N PHE A 40 -6.37 5.09 -6.36
CA PHE A 40 -5.57 4.10 -7.10
C PHE A 40 -4.08 4.47 -7.20
N MET A 41 -3.70 5.67 -6.80
CA MET A 41 -2.35 6.23 -6.92
C MET A 41 -1.52 6.16 -5.63
N SER A 42 -2.07 5.61 -4.53
CA SER A 42 -1.31 5.38 -3.30
C SER A 42 -0.44 4.13 -3.41
N ASN A 43 0.67 4.12 -2.69
CA ASN A 43 1.59 3.00 -2.60
C ASN A 43 1.35 2.20 -1.31
N PRO A 44 1.80 0.93 -1.23
CA PRO A 44 1.65 0.11 -0.02
C PRO A 44 2.18 0.80 1.25
N GLU A 45 3.28 1.55 1.17
CA GLU A 45 3.93 2.24 2.28
C GLU A 45 3.24 3.51 2.77
N ASP A 46 2.20 4.01 2.08
CA ASP A 46 1.52 5.27 2.40
C ASP A 46 0.61 5.20 3.65
N GLY A 47 0.79 4.16 4.47
CA GLY A 47 0.07 4.00 5.73
C GLY A 47 0.46 5.05 6.78
N LYS A 48 -0.49 5.47 7.61
CA LYS A 48 -0.26 6.45 8.67
C LYS A 48 -1.04 6.16 9.93
N VAL A 49 -0.48 6.57 11.06
CA VAL A 49 -1.16 6.55 12.37
C VAL A 49 -1.58 7.97 12.73
N ALA A 50 -2.86 8.19 12.94
CA ALA A 50 -3.42 9.47 13.38
C ALA A 50 -4.63 9.23 14.30
N HIS A 51 -4.77 10.04 15.35
CA HIS A 51 -5.90 10.00 16.30
C HIS A 51 -6.21 8.60 16.86
N GLY A 52 -5.16 7.81 17.16
CA GLY A 52 -5.32 6.44 17.69
C GLY A 52 -5.81 5.42 16.66
N ASN A 53 -5.66 5.71 15.39
CA ASN A 53 -6.04 4.83 14.29
C ASN A 53 -4.91 4.72 13.27
N TYR A 54 -4.56 3.51 12.84
CA TYR A 54 -3.76 3.26 11.66
C TYR A 54 -4.68 3.21 10.44
N SER A 55 -4.30 3.84 9.36
CA SER A 55 -5.01 3.76 8.09
C SER A 55 -4.07 3.63 6.92
N ASN A 56 -4.43 2.82 5.93
CA ASN A 56 -3.68 2.64 4.70
C ASN A 56 -4.66 2.65 3.51
N GLY A 57 -4.59 3.70 2.70
CA GLY A 57 -5.49 3.91 1.57
C GLY A 57 -5.26 2.91 0.43
N TYR A 58 -4.02 2.43 0.25
CA TYR A 58 -3.71 1.42 -0.75
C TYR A 58 -4.45 0.09 -0.47
N PHE A 59 -4.38 -0.39 0.76
CA PHE A 59 -5.06 -1.62 1.17
C PHE A 59 -6.55 -1.41 1.52
N GLY A 60 -7.01 -0.15 1.60
CA GLY A 60 -8.34 0.15 2.12
C GLY A 60 -8.53 -0.27 3.57
N LEU A 61 -7.45 -0.35 4.33
CA LEU A 61 -7.38 -0.91 5.67
C LEU A 61 -7.36 0.19 6.73
N SER A 62 -8.12 -0.01 7.79
CA SER A 62 -8.07 0.80 9.00
C SER A 62 -8.05 -0.10 10.24
N TYR A 63 -7.25 0.28 11.25
CA TYR A 63 -7.11 -0.46 12.50
C TYR A 63 -7.06 0.52 13.67
N ARG A 64 -8.01 0.40 14.60
CA ARG A 64 -8.00 1.20 15.83
C ARG A 64 -6.94 0.62 16.77
N LEU A 65 -6.00 1.46 17.18
CA LEU A 65 -4.96 1.08 18.11
C LEU A 65 -5.57 0.72 19.48
N PRO A 66 -4.99 -0.26 20.18
CA PRO A 66 -5.35 -0.50 21.57
C PRO A 66 -5.15 0.77 22.43
N PRO A 67 -5.91 0.96 23.51
CA PRO A 67 -5.79 2.11 24.39
C PRO A 67 -4.33 2.31 24.84
N SER A 68 -3.84 3.55 24.83
CA SER A 68 -2.47 3.92 25.21
C SER A 68 -1.36 3.37 24.31
N TRP A 69 -1.69 3.03 23.05
CA TRP A 69 -0.70 2.69 22.04
C TRP A 69 -0.43 3.87 21.09
N ALA A 70 0.73 3.86 20.44
CA ALA A 70 1.16 4.87 19.48
C ALA A 70 1.97 4.22 18.36
N ALA A 71 2.25 5.01 17.30
CA ALA A 71 3.27 4.63 16.32
C ALA A 71 4.65 4.59 17.00
N GLY A 72 5.40 3.55 16.71
CA GLY A 72 6.83 3.46 16.99
C GLY A 72 7.66 4.14 15.89
N GLU A 73 8.91 3.74 15.79
CA GLU A 73 9.81 4.24 14.73
C GLU A 73 9.34 3.78 13.36
N ALA A 74 9.65 4.59 12.34
CA ALA A 74 9.42 4.23 10.95
C ALA A 74 10.18 2.95 10.60
N GLY A 75 9.54 2.08 9.83
CA GLY A 75 10.16 0.87 9.34
C GLY A 75 11.26 1.15 8.32
N PRO A 76 12.08 0.14 7.98
CA PRO A 76 13.03 0.23 6.88
C PRO A 76 12.30 0.34 5.54
N ASP A 77 13.02 0.81 4.52
CA ASP A 77 12.55 0.77 3.14
C ASP A 77 12.11 -0.65 2.73
N PRO A 78 11.18 -0.79 1.79
CA PRO A 78 10.75 -2.08 1.28
C PRO A 78 11.91 -2.92 0.79
N SER A 79 11.84 -4.23 1.00
CA SER A 79 12.84 -5.16 0.47
C SER A 79 12.71 -5.36 -1.05
N GLN A 80 13.74 -5.89 -1.69
CA GLN A 80 13.68 -6.27 -3.11
C GLN A 80 12.73 -7.43 -3.41
N SER A 81 12.30 -8.17 -2.40
CA SER A 81 11.24 -9.18 -2.53
C SER A 81 9.84 -8.62 -2.27
N GLY A 82 9.70 -7.29 -2.14
CA GLY A 82 8.41 -6.65 -1.87
C GLY A 82 7.88 -6.90 -0.46
N TYR A 83 8.76 -6.98 0.55
CA TYR A 83 8.34 -6.98 1.94
C TYR A 83 8.36 -5.56 2.48
N TYR A 84 7.23 -5.12 3.03
CA TYR A 84 6.99 -3.78 3.56
C TYR A 84 6.75 -3.86 5.07
N VAL A 85 7.43 -3.02 5.83
CA VAL A 85 7.07 -2.69 7.21
C VAL A 85 6.16 -1.47 7.15
N LEU A 86 4.86 -1.69 7.26
CA LEU A 86 3.86 -0.64 7.10
C LEU A 86 3.72 0.24 8.34
N SER A 87 3.83 -0.35 9.53
CA SER A 87 3.82 0.37 10.80
C SER A 87 4.27 -0.54 11.93
N THR A 88 5.01 0.01 12.86
CA THR A 88 5.25 -0.59 14.17
C THR A 88 4.45 0.19 15.20
N LEU A 89 3.63 -0.52 15.99
CA LEU A 89 2.84 0.07 17.07
C LEU A 89 3.39 -0.41 18.41
N ILE A 90 3.53 0.50 19.35
CA ILE A 90 4.09 0.24 20.67
C ILE A 90 3.20 0.83 21.78
N PRO A 91 3.13 0.20 22.96
CA PRO A 91 2.45 0.81 24.10
C PRO A 91 3.23 2.03 24.60
N LYS A 92 2.53 3.06 25.06
CA LYS A 92 3.14 4.24 25.71
C LYS A 92 3.74 3.94 27.10
N SER A 93 3.34 2.81 27.68
CA SER A 93 3.91 2.27 28.92
C SER A 93 5.11 1.38 28.57
N GLU A 94 6.00 1.14 29.54
CA GLU A 94 7.20 0.30 29.40
C GLU A 94 6.91 -1.21 29.22
N GLN A 95 5.75 -1.59 28.71
CA GLN A 95 5.42 -2.98 28.40
C GLN A 95 6.22 -3.44 27.18
N ASN A 96 6.93 -4.54 27.30
CA ASN A 96 7.65 -5.20 26.20
C ASN A 96 6.64 -5.88 25.24
N ALA A 97 5.92 -5.09 24.47
CA ALA A 97 4.96 -5.55 23.49
C ALA A 97 5.04 -4.69 22.24
N ASN A 98 4.74 -5.26 21.09
CA ASN A 98 4.56 -4.54 19.84
C ASN A 98 3.53 -5.21 18.94
N ILE A 99 2.98 -4.42 18.01
CA ILE A 99 2.21 -4.87 16.86
C ILE A 99 2.96 -4.39 15.63
N LEU A 100 3.46 -5.31 14.82
CA LEU A 100 4.06 -5.01 13.54
C LEU A 100 3.03 -5.27 12.44
N ILE A 101 2.63 -4.22 11.71
CA ILE A 101 1.81 -4.34 10.50
C ILE A 101 2.78 -4.41 9.32
N ALA A 102 2.69 -5.49 8.55
CA ALA A 102 3.58 -5.72 7.42
C ALA A 102 2.79 -6.24 6.22
N ALA A 103 3.36 -6.08 5.03
CA ALA A 103 2.82 -6.66 3.81
C ALA A 103 3.93 -7.36 3.03
N GLN A 104 3.62 -8.51 2.46
CA GLN A 104 4.48 -9.22 1.50
C GLN A 104 3.80 -9.23 0.15
N ASP A 105 4.42 -8.63 -0.83
CA ASP A 105 3.97 -8.68 -2.22
C ASP A 105 4.00 -10.12 -2.75
N MET A 106 2.91 -10.57 -3.34
CA MET A 106 2.77 -11.94 -3.86
C MET A 106 3.44 -12.13 -5.23
N PHE A 107 3.75 -11.04 -5.94
CA PHE A 107 4.46 -11.14 -7.23
C PHE A 107 5.96 -11.42 -7.06
N PHE A 108 6.58 -10.88 -5.98
CA PHE A 108 8.04 -10.87 -5.80
C PHE A 108 8.53 -11.73 -4.63
N GLY A 109 7.62 -12.27 -3.82
CA GLY A 109 7.98 -13.14 -2.70
C GLY A 109 8.58 -14.48 -3.16
N ALA A 110 9.38 -15.10 -2.29
CA ALA A 110 10.04 -16.39 -2.58
C ALA A 110 9.04 -17.52 -2.92
N SER A 111 7.89 -17.55 -2.26
CA SER A 111 6.77 -18.45 -2.60
C SER A 111 5.90 -17.74 -3.63
N THR A 112 5.91 -18.22 -4.86
CA THR A 112 5.12 -17.66 -5.97
C THR A 112 3.81 -18.39 -6.20
N SER A 113 3.54 -19.46 -5.46
CA SER A 113 2.33 -20.30 -5.54
C SER A 113 1.56 -20.28 -4.22
N GLY A 114 0.26 -20.51 -4.30
CA GLY A 114 -0.65 -20.56 -3.16
C GLY A 114 -1.14 -19.20 -2.66
N GLY A 115 -2.33 -19.22 -2.05
CA GLY A 115 -2.94 -18.05 -1.41
C GLY A 115 -2.38 -17.79 -0.01
N VAL A 116 -3.02 -16.86 0.70
CA VAL A 116 -2.62 -16.47 2.07
C VAL A 116 -2.64 -17.65 3.05
N GLN A 117 -3.56 -18.59 2.90
CA GLN A 117 -3.63 -19.79 3.74
C GLN A 117 -2.38 -20.65 3.59
N ASP A 118 -1.96 -20.95 2.36
CA ASP A 118 -0.78 -21.78 2.10
C ASP A 118 0.48 -21.09 2.63
N ARG A 119 0.62 -19.80 2.36
CA ARG A 119 1.75 -19.00 2.88
C ARG A 119 1.78 -18.92 4.41
N THR A 120 0.62 -18.93 5.07
CA THR A 120 0.55 -18.97 6.54
C THR A 120 0.91 -20.35 7.06
N ARG A 121 0.57 -21.43 6.35
CA ARG A 121 1.00 -22.80 6.66
C ARG A 121 2.52 -22.97 6.50
N ASP A 122 3.08 -22.43 5.39
CA ASP A 122 4.54 -22.42 5.17
C ASP A 122 5.25 -21.66 6.29
N PHE A 123 4.70 -20.52 6.73
CA PHE A 123 5.20 -19.77 7.88
C PHE A 123 5.16 -20.60 9.17
N GLN A 124 4.04 -21.26 9.48
CA GLN A 124 3.92 -22.13 10.65
C GLN A 124 4.98 -23.23 10.61
N GLN A 125 5.16 -23.89 9.47
CA GLN A 125 6.17 -24.92 9.32
C GLN A 125 7.59 -24.36 9.45
N ALA A 126 7.87 -23.19 8.90
CA ALA A 126 9.16 -22.54 9.07
C ALA A 126 9.45 -22.25 10.56
N VAL A 127 8.46 -21.76 11.31
CA VAL A 127 8.59 -21.51 12.75
C VAL A 127 8.83 -22.82 13.52
N SER A 128 8.11 -23.91 13.19
CA SER A 128 8.27 -25.22 13.87
C SER A 128 9.64 -25.85 13.66
N ASN A 129 10.36 -25.44 12.61
CA ASN A 129 11.72 -25.90 12.30
C ASN A 129 12.81 -25.06 13.00
N VAL A 130 12.44 -24.03 13.78
CA VAL A 130 13.41 -23.22 14.52
C VAL A 130 13.56 -23.76 15.94
N ASP A 131 14.77 -24.09 16.32
CA ASP A 131 15.08 -24.60 17.67
C ASP A 131 14.61 -23.62 18.76
N GLY A 132 13.90 -24.15 19.75
CA GLY A 132 13.37 -23.37 20.86
C GLY A 132 12.09 -22.58 20.57
N MET A 133 11.51 -22.74 19.38
CA MET A 133 10.18 -22.24 19.06
C MET A 133 9.12 -23.34 19.21
N ILE A 134 7.96 -22.96 19.69
CA ILE A 134 6.81 -23.84 19.93
C ILE A 134 5.59 -23.24 19.25
N ILE A 135 4.84 -24.04 18.52
CA ILE A 135 3.52 -23.62 18.01
C ILE A 135 2.53 -23.81 19.18
N ASP A 136 1.98 -22.70 19.66
CA ASP A 136 0.98 -22.68 20.74
C ASP A 136 -0.45 -22.84 20.19
N ARG A 137 -0.69 -22.40 18.96
CA ARG A 137 -1.96 -22.54 18.22
C ARG A 137 -1.66 -22.78 16.76
N ASP A 138 -2.14 -23.90 16.24
CA ASP A 138 -2.11 -24.20 14.83
C ASP A 138 -2.92 -23.19 14.01
N LEU A 139 -2.67 -23.15 12.71
CA LEU A 139 -3.39 -22.30 11.77
C LEU A 139 -4.90 -22.43 11.95
N THR A 140 -5.53 -21.32 12.29
CA THR A 140 -6.99 -21.19 12.47
C THR A 140 -7.51 -20.03 11.63
N GLU A 141 -8.77 -20.13 11.20
CA GLU A 141 -9.47 -19.08 10.50
C GLU A 141 -10.14 -18.12 11.49
N VAL A 142 -9.99 -16.81 11.22
CA VAL A 142 -10.64 -15.74 11.98
C VAL A 142 -11.36 -14.85 10.98
N LYS A 143 -12.67 -14.66 11.17
CA LYS A 143 -13.46 -13.80 10.30
C LYS A 143 -13.61 -12.41 10.91
N VAL A 144 -13.28 -11.38 10.14
CA VAL A 144 -13.48 -9.96 10.48
C VAL A 144 -14.25 -9.31 9.34
N GLU A 145 -15.45 -8.83 9.60
CA GLU A 145 -16.40 -8.39 8.56
C GLU A 145 -16.56 -9.48 7.48
N ASP A 146 -16.30 -9.15 6.20
CA ASP A 146 -16.33 -10.08 5.07
C ASP A 146 -14.95 -10.65 4.72
N HIS A 147 -13.91 -10.39 5.54
CA HIS A 147 -12.55 -10.82 5.30
C HIS A 147 -12.18 -12.04 6.16
N LEU A 148 -11.45 -12.97 5.54
CA LEU A 148 -10.93 -14.14 6.21
C LEU A 148 -9.45 -13.91 6.52
N LEU A 149 -9.09 -14.05 7.79
CA LEU A 149 -7.73 -14.00 8.30
C LEU A 149 -7.30 -15.38 8.75
N TYR A 150 -6.02 -15.64 8.69
CA TYR A 150 -5.39 -16.88 9.17
C TYR A 150 -4.46 -16.56 10.34
N ARG A 151 -4.74 -17.18 11.50
CA ARG A 151 -4.00 -16.96 12.75
C ARG A 151 -3.14 -18.16 13.07
N VAL A 152 -1.88 -17.90 13.47
CA VAL A 152 -0.95 -18.86 14.07
C VAL A 152 -0.36 -18.21 15.33
N ASP A 153 -0.38 -18.91 16.47
CA ASP A 153 0.29 -18.47 17.68
C ASP A 153 1.51 -19.33 17.95
N TYR A 154 2.59 -18.69 18.40
CA TYR A 154 3.83 -19.38 18.69
C TYR A 154 4.63 -18.67 19.77
N SER A 155 5.48 -19.40 20.47
CA SER A 155 6.30 -18.86 21.55
C SER A 155 7.74 -19.35 21.48
N GLY A 156 8.63 -18.64 22.13
CA GLY A 156 10.04 -18.97 22.26
C GLY A 156 10.82 -17.79 22.81
N VAL A 157 11.94 -18.09 23.51
CA VAL A 157 12.83 -17.10 24.13
C VAL A 157 12.06 -16.13 25.06
N GLY A 158 11.07 -16.65 25.81
CA GLY A 158 10.28 -15.86 26.76
C GLY A 158 9.32 -14.85 26.11
N LEU A 159 8.98 -15.03 24.83
CA LEU A 159 8.04 -14.21 24.10
C LEU A 159 6.88 -15.05 23.55
N PHE A 160 5.68 -14.52 23.67
CA PHE A 160 4.46 -15.02 23.03
C PHE A 160 4.16 -14.17 21.80
N ARG A 161 3.78 -14.81 20.70
CA ARG A 161 3.53 -14.16 19.41
C ARG A 161 2.28 -14.72 18.78
N ALA A 162 1.58 -13.85 18.05
CA ALA A 162 0.52 -14.26 17.14
C ALA A 162 0.73 -13.55 15.80
N ARG A 163 0.57 -14.29 14.71
CA ARG A 163 0.50 -13.75 13.37
C ARG A 163 -0.91 -13.93 12.84
N LEU A 164 -1.53 -12.83 12.39
CA LEU A 164 -2.80 -12.84 11.69
C LEU A 164 -2.56 -12.30 10.29
N ALA A 165 -2.85 -13.09 9.28
CA ALA A 165 -2.56 -12.78 7.88
C ALA A 165 -3.80 -12.83 7.02
N MET A 166 -3.93 -11.91 6.06
CA MET A 166 -5.00 -11.85 5.08
C MET A 166 -4.45 -11.47 3.71
N GLU A 167 -5.19 -11.77 2.66
CA GLU A 167 -4.86 -11.34 1.31
C GLU A 167 -5.60 -10.07 0.93
N VAL A 168 -4.86 -9.03 0.54
CA VAL A 168 -5.41 -7.77 0.04
C VAL A 168 -4.56 -7.28 -1.13
N ARG A 169 -5.17 -7.04 -2.30
CA ARG A 169 -4.49 -6.51 -3.51
C ARG A 169 -3.19 -7.25 -3.85
N CYS A 170 -3.24 -8.59 -3.91
CA CYS A 170 -2.06 -9.43 -4.16
C CYS A 170 -0.90 -9.19 -3.18
N HIS A 171 -1.22 -8.88 -1.94
CA HIS A 171 -0.27 -8.89 -0.83
C HIS A 171 -0.82 -9.76 0.29
N VAL A 172 0.07 -10.42 0.99
CA VAL A 172 -0.22 -10.97 2.32
C VAL A 172 0.03 -9.86 3.33
N VAL A 173 -1.04 -9.22 3.79
CA VAL A 173 -0.98 -8.25 4.89
C VAL A 173 -1.07 -9.00 6.21
N SER A 174 -0.18 -8.71 7.14
CA SER A 174 -0.12 -9.38 8.43
C SER A 174 -0.01 -8.41 9.59
N LEU A 175 -0.71 -8.73 10.69
CA LEU A 175 -0.51 -8.17 12.00
C LEU A 175 0.29 -9.20 12.82
N ASN A 176 1.49 -8.82 13.22
CA ASN A 176 2.39 -9.66 14.02
C ASN A 176 2.45 -9.07 15.42
N LEU A 177 1.84 -9.76 16.36
CA LEU A 177 1.73 -9.39 17.77
C LEU A 177 2.87 -10.05 18.54
N THR A 178 3.55 -9.31 19.40
CA THR A 178 4.62 -9.84 20.24
C THR A 178 4.50 -9.27 21.65
N THR A 179 4.61 -10.10 22.68
CA THR A 179 4.58 -9.70 24.07
C THR A 179 5.24 -10.74 24.97
N ARG A 180 5.57 -10.38 26.22
CA ARG A 180 5.99 -11.31 27.27
C ARG A 180 4.84 -11.84 28.13
N ASP A 181 3.64 -11.35 27.92
CA ASP A 181 2.44 -11.69 28.69
C ASP A 181 1.41 -12.36 27.78
N ARG A 182 1.06 -13.63 28.09
CA ARG A 182 0.10 -14.41 27.31
C ARG A 182 -1.30 -13.81 27.34
N GLU A 183 -1.73 -13.24 28.47
CA GLU A 183 -3.06 -12.62 28.57
C GLU A 183 -3.13 -11.33 27.71
N LEU A 184 -2.02 -10.57 27.70
CA LEU A 184 -1.91 -9.42 26.81
C LEU A 184 -1.96 -9.85 25.34
N LEU A 185 -1.32 -10.98 24.97
CA LEU A 185 -1.39 -11.49 23.59
C LEU A 185 -2.84 -11.75 23.17
N GLU A 186 -3.65 -12.39 24.01
CA GLU A 186 -5.06 -12.66 23.69
C GLU A 186 -5.87 -11.36 23.60
N ARG A 187 -5.63 -10.36 24.48
CA ARG A 187 -6.27 -9.05 24.37
C ARG A 187 -5.88 -8.32 23.07
N LEU A 188 -4.61 -8.39 22.67
CA LEU A 188 -4.13 -7.81 21.41
C LEU A 188 -4.74 -8.54 20.21
N ALA A 189 -4.82 -9.86 20.26
CA ALA A 189 -5.47 -10.64 19.22
C ALA A 189 -6.97 -10.32 19.11
N GLY A 190 -7.66 -10.08 20.25
CA GLY A 190 -9.04 -9.61 20.25
C GLY A 190 -9.21 -8.18 19.69
N SER A 191 -8.18 -7.33 19.75
CA SER A 191 -8.26 -5.98 19.19
C SER A 191 -8.40 -5.96 17.67
N ILE A 192 -8.18 -7.09 17.00
CA ILE A 192 -8.35 -7.24 15.55
C ILE A 192 -9.82 -7.04 15.10
N ASP A 193 -10.79 -7.18 16.01
CA ASP A 193 -12.19 -6.85 15.76
C ASP A 193 -12.39 -5.36 15.40
N SER A 194 -11.39 -4.52 15.68
CA SER A 194 -11.36 -3.11 15.28
C SER A 194 -10.82 -2.88 13.86
N LEU A 195 -10.34 -3.92 13.18
CA LEU A 195 -10.01 -3.87 11.76
C LEU A 195 -11.28 -3.56 10.98
N SER A 196 -11.17 -2.59 10.09
CA SER A 196 -12.22 -2.27 9.15
C SER A 196 -11.65 -2.08 7.77
N PHE A 197 -12.47 -2.35 6.77
CA PHE A 197 -12.09 -2.24 5.38
C PHE A 197 -12.96 -1.20 4.71
N ALA A 198 -12.37 -0.44 3.78
CA ALA A 198 -13.15 0.50 2.99
C ALA A 198 -14.29 -0.28 2.30
N ALA A 199 -15.53 0.20 2.47
CA ALA A 199 -16.70 -0.41 1.85
C ALA A 199 -16.41 -0.71 0.38
N LYS A 200 -16.85 -1.88 -0.11
CA LYS A 200 -16.80 -2.21 -1.55
C LYS A 200 -17.43 -1.04 -2.29
N ARG A 201 -16.58 -0.26 -2.96
CA ARG A 201 -17.04 0.83 -3.79
C ARG A 201 -17.71 0.24 -5.04
N ASP A 202 -18.52 1.05 -5.70
CA ASP A 202 -19.10 0.69 -6.99
C ASP A 202 -18.01 0.15 -7.94
N ALA A 203 -18.37 -0.72 -8.87
CA ALA A 203 -17.43 -1.42 -9.76
C ALA A 203 -16.42 -0.48 -10.47
N GLU A 204 -16.78 0.78 -10.66
CA GLU A 204 -15.95 1.83 -11.26
C GLU A 204 -14.84 2.33 -10.33
N SER A 205 -14.98 2.15 -9.01
CA SER A 205 -14.00 2.56 -7.99
C SER A 205 -13.35 1.38 -7.25
N ALA A 206 -13.61 0.15 -7.67
CA ALA A 206 -12.94 -1.03 -7.14
C ALA A 206 -11.45 -1.03 -7.53
N PRO A 207 -10.54 -1.51 -6.65
CA PRO A 207 -9.13 -1.64 -7.02
C PRO A 207 -8.99 -2.57 -8.22
N PRO A 208 -8.03 -2.28 -9.13
CA PRO A 208 -7.77 -3.14 -10.27
C PRO A 208 -7.50 -4.58 -9.82
N PRO A 209 -7.99 -5.60 -10.55
CA PRO A 209 -7.57 -6.98 -10.30
C PRO A 209 -6.06 -7.11 -10.49
N CYS A 210 -5.44 -7.92 -9.65
CA CYS A 210 -4.04 -8.24 -9.77
C CYS A 210 -3.87 -9.45 -10.68
N VAL A 211 -3.06 -9.31 -11.71
CA VAL A 211 -2.74 -10.40 -12.63
C VAL A 211 -1.22 -10.54 -12.74
N LYS A 212 -0.70 -11.65 -12.24
CA LYS A 212 0.73 -11.94 -12.33
C LYS A 212 1.13 -12.10 -13.80
N ASP A 213 2.33 -11.59 -14.13
CA ASP A 213 2.95 -11.72 -15.46
C ASP A 213 2.13 -11.12 -16.63
N TYR A 214 1.15 -10.23 -16.34
CA TYR A 214 0.40 -9.58 -17.42
C TYR A 214 1.28 -8.70 -18.31
N ALA A 215 2.28 -8.02 -17.73
CA ALA A 215 3.25 -7.22 -18.45
C ALA A 215 4.38 -8.08 -19.05
N ALA A 216 4.03 -9.19 -19.74
CA ALA A 216 4.98 -10.10 -20.36
C ALA A 216 4.47 -10.60 -21.71
N GLY A 217 5.41 -11.09 -22.53
CA GLY A 217 5.11 -11.76 -23.81
C GLY A 217 4.30 -10.90 -24.77
N ASP A 218 3.31 -11.52 -25.41
CA ASP A 218 2.46 -10.90 -26.44
C ASP A 218 1.51 -9.83 -25.92
N ASN A 219 1.44 -9.61 -24.61
CA ASN A 219 0.64 -8.53 -24.06
C ASN A 219 1.33 -7.17 -24.21
N ILE A 220 2.63 -7.12 -24.46
CA ILE A 220 3.37 -5.89 -24.67
C ILE A 220 3.31 -5.54 -26.17
N LEU A 221 2.58 -4.47 -26.51
CA LEU A 221 2.45 -3.96 -27.88
C LEU A 221 3.57 -2.98 -28.27
N HIS A 222 4.00 -2.18 -27.30
CA HIS A 222 5.12 -1.25 -27.45
C HIS A 222 5.93 -1.22 -26.17
N LYS A 223 7.25 -1.37 -26.30
CA LYS A 223 8.20 -1.39 -25.20
C LYS A 223 9.26 -0.32 -25.41
N VAL A 224 9.60 0.37 -24.34
CA VAL A 224 10.74 1.28 -24.27
C VAL A 224 11.62 0.80 -23.12
N ASP A 225 12.89 0.52 -23.39
CA ASP A 225 13.81 0.12 -22.35
C ASP A 225 14.28 1.34 -21.53
N PRO A 226 14.40 1.21 -20.20
CA PRO A 226 14.93 2.28 -19.38
C PRO A 226 16.43 2.46 -19.65
N LEU A 227 16.92 3.69 -19.48
CA LEU A 227 18.35 3.97 -19.54
C LEU A 227 19.07 3.20 -18.42
N SER A 228 20.16 2.53 -18.76
CA SER A 228 20.98 1.79 -17.79
C SER A 228 21.75 2.76 -16.90
N VAL A 229 21.30 2.93 -15.67
CA VAL A 229 21.87 3.85 -14.67
C VAL A 229 22.01 3.16 -13.31
N GLY A 230 22.98 3.59 -12.51
CA GLY A 230 23.15 3.11 -11.14
C GLY A 230 23.70 1.68 -11.01
N PRO A 231 23.46 1.02 -9.88
CA PRO A 231 23.94 -0.32 -9.60
C PRO A 231 23.38 -1.35 -10.60
N ARG A 232 24.26 -2.21 -11.11
CA ARG A 232 23.92 -3.26 -12.07
C ARG A 232 23.67 -4.59 -11.37
N PHE A 233 23.01 -5.52 -12.08
CA PHE A 233 22.74 -6.90 -11.65
C PHE A 233 21.81 -7.05 -10.43
N VAL A 234 21.30 -5.94 -9.88
CA VAL A 234 20.33 -5.97 -8.78
C VAL A 234 18.93 -5.96 -9.38
N PRO A 235 18.07 -6.96 -9.07
CA PRO A 235 16.69 -6.95 -9.54
C PRO A 235 15.91 -5.79 -8.90
N ILE A 236 15.17 -5.08 -9.73
CA ILE A 236 14.33 -3.95 -9.31
C ILE A 236 12.88 -4.34 -9.53
N PRO A 237 12.13 -4.69 -8.49
CA PRO A 237 10.72 -5.01 -8.59
C PRO A 237 9.89 -3.74 -8.78
N VAL A 238 8.94 -3.82 -9.70
CA VAL A 238 8.06 -2.69 -10.06
C VAL A 238 6.64 -3.19 -10.21
N ARG A 239 5.69 -2.48 -9.62
CA ARG A 239 4.26 -2.66 -9.87
C ARG A 239 3.76 -1.58 -10.81
N ILE A 240 2.87 -1.95 -11.71
CA ILE A 240 2.21 -1.01 -12.61
C ILE A 240 0.71 -1.23 -12.62
N ILE A 241 -0.04 -0.15 -12.85
CA ILE A 241 -1.44 -0.21 -13.20
C ILE A 241 -1.57 0.13 -14.68
N VAL A 242 -2.14 -0.78 -15.44
CA VAL A 242 -2.47 -0.60 -16.87
C VAL A 242 -3.92 -0.16 -16.95
N GLY A 243 -4.18 0.91 -17.68
CA GLY A 243 -5.53 1.47 -17.86
C GLY A 243 -6.35 0.73 -18.92
N LEU A 244 -7.60 1.15 -19.05
CA LEU A 244 -8.57 0.59 -20.00
C LEU A 244 -8.09 0.60 -21.45
N ASP A 245 -7.26 1.57 -21.80
CA ASP A 245 -6.66 1.75 -23.12
C ASP A 245 -5.34 0.98 -23.29
N GLY A 246 -4.88 0.24 -22.30
CA GLY A 246 -3.60 -0.47 -22.31
C GLY A 246 -2.38 0.43 -22.04
N SER A 247 -2.53 1.70 -21.73
CA SER A 247 -1.40 2.55 -21.31
C SER A 247 -1.11 2.36 -19.81
N VAL A 248 0.14 2.50 -19.42
CA VAL A 248 0.53 2.51 -18.01
C VAL A 248 0.05 3.80 -17.35
N LYS A 249 -0.72 3.69 -16.29
CA LYS A 249 -1.33 4.82 -15.55
C LYS A 249 -0.64 5.09 -14.22
N HIS A 250 -0.03 4.08 -13.63
CA HIS A 250 0.71 4.22 -12.37
C HIS A 250 1.92 3.29 -12.38
N VAL A 251 3.02 3.77 -11.84
CA VAL A 251 4.27 3.02 -11.67
C VAL A 251 4.72 3.15 -10.22
N HIS A 252 4.93 2.04 -9.56
CA HIS A 252 5.51 1.98 -8.23
C HIS A 252 6.79 1.14 -8.27
N VAL A 253 7.93 1.81 -8.22
CA VAL A 253 9.26 1.18 -8.14
C VAL A 253 9.55 0.91 -6.67
N ILE A 254 9.53 -0.37 -6.27
CA ILE A 254 9.55 -0.79 -4.87
C ILE A 254 10.88 -0.41 -4.20
N ARG A 255 12.00 -0.76 -4.84
CA ARG A 255 13.32 -0.43 -4.32
C ARG A 255 14.32 -0.18 -5.44
N ALA A 256 14.82 1.04 -5.53
CA ALA A 256 15.81 1.48 -6.51
C ALA A 256 16.51 2.75 -6.02
N THR A 257 17.61 3.13 -6.64
CA THR A 257 18.15 4.50 -6.52
C THR A 257 17.22 5.49 -7.25
N ASP A 258 17.32 6.77 -6.92
CA ASP A 258 16.47 7.81 -7.54
C ASP A 258 16.67 7.88 -9.07
N ASP A 259 17.90 7.66 -9.56
CA ASP A 259 18.18 7.67 -11.00
C ASP A 259 17.55 6.46 -11.69
N GLN A 260 17.64 5.27 -11.09
CA GLN A 260 16.99 4.07 -11.60
C GLN A 260 15.47 4.21 -11.59
N ARG A 261 14.91 4.75 -10.52
CA ARG A 261 13.47 5.02 -10.39
C ARG A 261 13.00 5.91 -11.55
N ARG A 262 13.62 7.08 -11.73
CA ARG A 262 13.26 8.00 -12.82
C ARG A 262 13.37 7.34 -14.20
N SER A 263 14.46 6.63 -14.47
CA SER A 263 14.67 5.96 -15.74
C SER A 263 13.60 4.90 -16.05
N ILE A 264 13.21 4.11 -15.04
CA ILE A 264 12.17 3.08 -15.15
C ILE A 264 10.79 3.72 -15.35
N GLU A 265 10.46 4.74 -14.57
CA GLU A 265 9.19 5.46 -14.68
C GLU A 265 9.03 6.09 -16.06
N ASP A 266 10.06 6.81 -16.55
CA ASP A 266 10.07 7.45 -17.89
C ASP A 266 9.89 6.42 -19.02
N ALA A 267 10.46 5.25 -18.89
CA ALA A 267 10.29 4.17 -19.86
C ALA A 267 8.89 3.58 -19.80
N LEU A 268 8.41 3.20 -18.60
CA LEU A 268 7.13 2.50 -18.40
C LEU A 268 5.92 3.34 -18.79
N TYR A 269 5.91 4.65 -18.55
CA TYR A 269 4.81 5.52 -18.99
C TYR A 269 4.69 5.60 -20.52
N ARG A 270 5.70 5.18 -21.27
CA ARG A 270 5.67 5.07 -22.74
C ARG A 270 5.31 3.66 -23.23
N TRP A 271 5.18 2.67 -22.32
CA TRP A 271 4.74 1.35 -22.72
C TRP A 271 3.28 1.33 -23.12
N LYS A 272 2.97 0.41 -24.04
CA LYS A 272 1.61 0.10 -24.46
C LYS A 272 1.41 -1.40 -24.37
N LEU A 273 0.38 -1.81 -23.63
CA LEU A 273 -0.02 -3.19 -23.50
C LEU A 273 -1.38 -3.41 -24.16
N LYS A 274 -1.74 -4.64 -24.40
CA LYS A 274 -3.12 -5.00 -24.74
C LYS A 274 -4.04 -4.53 -23.61
N PRO A 275 -5.25 -4.00 -23.88
CA PRO A 275 -6.25 -3.78 -22.86
C PRO A 275 -6.59 -5.12 -22.15
N TYR A 276 -6.62 -5.09 -20.82
CA TYR A 276 -7.09 -6.23 -20.04
C TYR A 276 -8.62 -6.25 -20.07
N GLU A 277 -9.22 -7.42 -20.22
CA GLU A 277 -10.66 -7.56 -20.31
C GLU A 277 -11.19 -8.50 -19.25
N VAL A 278 -12.30 -8.11 -18.62
CA VAL A 278 -13.10 -8.94 -17.72
C VAL A 278 -14.47 -9.10 -18.34
N ASN A 279 -14.85 -10.32 -18.67
CA ASN A 279 -16.13 -10.63 -19.33
C ASN A 279 -16.35 -9.83 -20.65
N GLY A 280 -15.29 -9.63 -21.45
CA GLY A 280 -15.34 -8.90 -22.72
C GLY A 280 -15.43 -7.38 -22.57
N ARG A 281 -15.18 -6.83 -21.38
CA ARG A 281 -15.14 -5.40 -21.11
C ARG A 281 -13.75 -4.98 -20.67
N PRO A 282 -13.19 -3.90 -21.23
CA PRO A 282 -11.92 -3.36 -20.77
C PRO A 282 -11.98 -3.04 -19.27
N SER A 283 -10.95 -3.47 -18.54
CA SER A 283 -10.78 -3.26 -17.10
C SER A 283 -9.34 -2.81 -16.83
N PRO A 284 -9.09 -1.90 -15.89
CA PRO A 284 -7.72 -1.68 -15.46
C PRO A 284 -7.19 -2.95 -14.81
N VAL A 285 -5.87 -3.16 -14.86
CA VAL A 285 -5.20 -4.30 -14.24
C VAL A 285 -3.92 -3.87 -13.53
N GLU A 286 -3.65 -4.45 -12.37
CA GLU A 286 -2.40 -4.29 -11.65
C GLU A 286 -1.52 -5.53 -11.87
N THR A 287 -0.24 -5.31 -12.21
CA THR A 287 0.73 -6.39 -12.46
C THR A 287 2.12 -6.01 -11.99
N GLY A 288 2.98 -7.01 -11.84
CA GLY A 288 4.38 -6.85 -11.44
C GLY A 288 5.34 -7.21 -12.56
N LEU A 289 6.48 -6.54 -12.59
CA LEU A 289 7.62 -6.88 -13.45
C LEU A 289 8.93 -6.58 -12.72
N VAL A 290 10.03 -7.16 -13.22
CA VAL A 290 11.35 -6.99 -12.61
C VAL A 290 12.31 -6.46 -13.68
N PHE A 291 12.92 -5.32 -13.40
CA PHE A 291 14.04 -4.82 -14.19
C PHE A 291 15.36 -5.32 -13.64
N LYS A 292 16.31 -5.52 -14.54
CA LYS A 292 17.70 -5.85 -14.18
C LYS A 292 18.61 -5.17 -15.19
N PHE A 293 19.37 -4.17 -14.74
CA PHE A 293 20.36 -3.54 -15.58
C PHE A 293 21.60 -4.43 -15.72
N THR A 294 22.03 -4.65 -16.95
CA THR A 294 23.24 -5.41 -17.31
C THR A 294 24.30 -4.47 -17.86
N ALA A 295 25.53 -4.97 -18.06
CA ALA A 295 26.63 -4.16 -18.55
C ALA A 295 26.42 -3.62 -19.98
N ASP A 296 25.56 -4.30 -20.77
CA ASP A 296 25.38 -4.08 -22.22
C ASP A 296 24.00 -3.50 -22.57
N SER A 297 23.26 -2.97 -21.61
CA SER A 297 21.95 -2.37 -21.85
C SER A 297 21.97 -0.84 -21.80
#